data_5cd6567e2a2c6435f8455ed617d9e49b
#
_entry.id   5cd6567e2a2c6435f8455ed617d9e49b
#
_cell.length_a   1.000
_cell.length_b   1.000
_cell.length_c   1.000
_cell.angle_alpha   90.00
_cell.angle_beta   90.00
_cell.angle_gamma   90.00
#
_symmetry.space_group_name_H-M   'P 1'
#
loop_
_entity.id
_entity.type
_entity.pdbx_description
1 polymer ?
#
loop_
_entity_poly.entity_id
_entity_poly.type
_entity_poly.pdbx_seq_one_letter_code
_entity_poly.pdbx_strand_id
1 'polypeptide(L)'
;MPAGRTILLIEDDRDIATTLLKVLEGAGYAVQWAQNGLEGRRLAEALSPDLVITDMMMPKMGGFPVLEFLKGLEHPPKVIMITANEGGRHKAYAEMLGVDDYLRKPFAMEVLLEAVERSMKSSGATEEKSGSDKLRRAIRKKST
;
A
#
# COMPACT_ATOMS: atom_id res chain seq x y z
N MET A 1 18.80 -1.17 2.50
CA MET A 1 18.37 -2.29 3.13
C MET A 1 17.00 -2.17 3.70
N PRO A 2 16.22 -3.14 3.52
CA PRO A 2 14.85 -3.04 4.01
C PRO A 2 14.71 -3.11 5.52
N ALA A 3 15.80 -3.45 6.19
CA ALA A 3 15.70 -3.52 7.62
C ALA A 3 15.28 -2.15 8.13
N GLY A 4 14.33 -2.13 9.00
CA GLY A 4 13.84 -0.90 9.53
C GLY A 4 12.65 -0.33 8.79
N ARG A 5 12.37 -0.81 7.61
CA ARG A 5 11.19 -0.37 6.89
C ARG A 5 9.98 -1.10 7.44
N THR A 6 8.90 -0.37 7.60
CA THR A 6 7.70 -0.92 8.23
C THR A 6 6.54 -0.98 7.25
N ILE A 7 5.80 -2.07 7.35
CA ILE A 7 4.65 -2.29 6.51
C ILE A 7 3.45 -2.56 7.40
N LEU A 8 2.33 -1.91 7.10
CA LEU A 8 1.07 -2.23 7.74
C LEU A 8 0.25 -3.03 6.74
N LEU A 9 -0.13 -4.24 7.11
CA LEU A 9 -0.94 -5.10 6.27
C LEU A 9 -2.36 -5.08 6.80
N ILE A 10 -3.32 -4.70 5.97
CA ILE A 10 -4.72 -4.67 6.36
C ILE A 10 -5.44 -5.75 5.57
N GLU A 11 -5.84 -6.80 6.25
CA GLU A 11 -6.42 -7.97 5.60
C GLU A 11 -7.32 -8.69 6.58
N ASP A 12 -8.58 -8.94 6.18
CA ASP A 12 -9.51 -9.59 7.08
C ASP A 12 -9.42 -11.11 7.05
N ASP A 13 -8.81 -11.69 6.03
CA ASP A 13 -8.67 -13.14 5.94
C ASP A 13 -7.38 -13.54 6.64
N ARG A 14 -7.52 -14.33 7.72
CA ARG A 14 -6.37 -14.71 8.51
C ARG A 14 -5.35 -15.55 7.75
N ASP A 15 -5.82 -16.45 6.91
CA ASP A 15 -4.89 -17.31 6.18
C ASP A 15 -4.09 -16.52 5.17
N ILE A 16 -4.73 -15.62 4.49
CA ILE A 16 -4.03 -14.76 3.55
C ILE A 16 -3.04 -13.87 4.29
N ALA A 17 -3.47 -13.29 5.40
CA ALA A 17 -2.60 -12.43 6.18
C ALA A 17 -1.37 -13.17 6.67
N THR A 18 -1.56 -14.40 7.17
CA THR A 18 -0.45 -15.17 7.68
C THR A 18 0.57 -15.47 6.58
N THR A 19 0.08 -15.79 5.39
CA THR A 19 0.95 -16.06 4.26
C THR A 19 1.74 -14.81 3.87
N LEU A 20 1.05 -13.69 3.79
CA LEU A 20 1.71 -12.45 3.40
C LEU A 20 2.72 -11.99 4.46
N LEU A 21 2.37 -12.17 5.74
CA LEU A 21 3.28 -11.81 6.80
C LEU A 21 4.58 -12.58 6.69
N LYS A 22 4.49 -13.89 6.45
CA LYS A 22 5.69 -14.70 6.33
C LYS A 22 6.56 -14.26 5.18
N VAL A 23 5.94 -13.99 4.06
CA VAL A 23 6.68 -13.59 2.87
C VAL A 23 7.38 -12.25 3.09
N LEU A 24 6.65 -11.30 3.64
CA LEU A 24 7.19 -9.96 3.83
C LEU A 24 8.27 -9.93 4.91
N GLU A 25 8.04 -10.63 6.01
CA GLU A 25 9.03 -10.68 7.07
C GLU A 25 10.26 -11.43 6.61
N GLY A 26 10.09 -12.45 5.79
CA GLY A 26 11.21 -13.18 5.23
C GLY A 26 12.04 -12.32 4.32
N ALA A 27 11.47 -11.28 3.76
CA ALA A 27 12.19 -10.36 2.89
C ALA A 27 12.84 -9.21 3.68
N GLY A 28 12.68 -9.19 4.99
CA GLY A 28 13.38 -8.23 5.84
C GLY A 28 12.56 -7.06 6.33
N TYR A 29 11.26 -7.05 6.08
CA TYR A 29 10.42 -5.95 6.52
C TYR A 29 9.80 -6.23 7.89
N ALA A 30 9.53 -5.17 8.64
CA ALA A 30 8.80 -5.29 9.89
C ALA A 30 7.34 -5.07 9.56
N VAL A 31 6.48 -6.03 9.86
CA VAL A 31 5.09 -5.99 9.44
C VAL A 31 4.14 -6.05 10.62
N GLN A 32 3.13 -5.18 10.61
CA GLN A 32 2.05 -5.23 11.56
C GLN A 32 0.79 -5.57 10.79
N TRP A 33 -0.11 -6.31 11.40
CA TRP A 33 -1.33 -6.77 10.75
C TRP A 33 -2.55 -6.16 11.42
N ALA A 34 -3.44 -5.58 10.61
CA ALA A 34 -4.72 -5.10 11.07
C ALA A 34 -5.79 -5.95 10.39
N GLN A 35 -6.83 -6.30 11.12
CA GLN A 35 -7.84 -7.23 10.62
C GLN A 35 -8.97 -6.56 9.83
N ASN A 36 -9.04 -5.26 9.89
CA ASN A 36 -10.07 -4.54 9.14
C ASN A 36 -9.63 -3.10 8.94
N GLY A 37 -10.40 -2.37 8.17
CA GLY A 37 -10.01 -1.00 7.83
C GLY A 37 -9.98 -0.05 8.99
N LEU A 38 -10.87 -0.22 9.96
CA LEU A 38 -10.88 0.67 11.12
C LEU A 38 -9.62 0.49 11.95
N GLU A 39 -9.24 -0.75 12.19
CA GLU A 39 -8.02 -1.02 12.91
C GLU A 39 -6.82 -0.56 12.11
N GLY A 40 -6.87 -0.76 10.80
CA GLY A 40 -5.79 -0.33 9.93
C GLY A 40 -5.57 1.17 10.01
N ARG A 41 -6.64 1.92 10.02
CA ARG A 41 -6.56 3.36 10.11
C ARG A 41 -5.92 3.77 11.43
N ARG A 42 -6.36 3.15 12.51
CA ARG A 42 -5.82 3.45 13.84
C ARG A 42 -4.32 3.14 13.92
N LEU A 43 -3.94 1.98 13.39
CA LEU A 43 -2.54 1.59 13.42
C LEU A 43 -1.68 2.45 12.51
N ALA A 44 -2.24 2.89 11.39
CA ALA A 44 -1.48 3.75 10.49
C ALA A 44 -1.12 5.05 11.19
N GLU A 45 -2.04 5.60 11.94
CA GLU A 45 -1.76 6.81 12.68
C GLU A 45 -0.74 6.59 13.79
N ALA A 46 -0.84 5.45 14.46
CA ALA A 46 0.05 5.18 15.58
C ALA A 46 1.46 4.80 15.15
N LEU A 47 1.58 4.11 14.02
CA LEU A 47 2.86 3.55 13.62
C LEU A 47 3.59 4.31 12.53
N SER A 48 2.90 5.12 11.78
CA SER A 48 3.47 5.85 10.65
C SER A 48 4.27 4.89 9.74
N PRO A 49 3.60 3.88 9.18
CA PRO A 49 4.33 2.90 8.37
C PRO A 49 4.85 3.52 7.07
N ASP A 50 5.86 2.89 6.49
CA ASP A 50 6.38 3.33 5.22
C ASP A 50 5.47 2.91 4.08
N LEU A 51 4.81 1.78 4.25
CA LEU A 51 3.95 1.22 3.23
C LEU A 51 2.73 0.58 3.87
N VAL A 52 1.57 0.74 3.24
CA VAL A 52 0.38 0.03 3.65
C VAL A 52 -0.06 -0.85 2.50
N ILE A 53 -0.33 -2.12 2.80
CA ILE A 53 -0.90 -3.05 1.84
C ILE A 53 -2.30 -3.34 2.35
N THR A 54 -3.31 -3.03 1.56
CA THR A 54 -4.68 -3.22 2.01
C THR A 54 -5.52 -3.94 0.98
N ASP A 55 -6.37 -4.83 1.47
CA ASP A 55 -7.38 -5.46 0.64
C ASP A 55 -8.45 -4.41 0.34
N MET A 56 -9.04 -4.48 -0.82
CA MET A 56 -10.09 -3.56 -1.19
C MET A 56 -11.42 -3.91 -0.52
N MET A 57 -11.73 -5.20 -0.44
CA MET A 57 -13.00 -5.64 0.11
C MET A 57 -12.84 -6.17 1.52
N MET A 58 -13.32 -5.41 2.48
CA MET A 58 -13.24 -5.81 3.88
C MET A 58 -14.47 -5.33 4.62
N PRO A 59 -14.85 -6.02 5.67
CA PRO A 59 -15.94 -5.55 6.50
C PRO A 59 -15.51 -4.32 7.28
N LYS A 60 -16.47 -3.60 7.76
CA LYS A 60 -16.30 -2.40 8.56
C LYS A 60 -15.83 -1.21 7.75
N MET A 61 -14.65 -1.25 7.22
CA MET A 61 -14.18 -0.16 6.38
C MET A 61 -13.39 -0.77 5.24
N GLY A 62 -13.84 -0.58 4.03
CA GLY A 62 -13.16 -1.14 2.86
C GLY A 62 -11.91 -0.37 2.49
N GLY A 63 -11.26 -0.84 1.44
CA GLY A 63 -9.97 -0.29 1.05
C GLY A 63 -10.02 1.13 0.51
N PHE A 64 -11.08 1.51 -0.19
CA PHE A 64 -11.15 2.88 -0.72
C PHE A 64 -11.18 3.92 0.39
N PRO A 65 -12.05 3.80 1.40
CA PRO A 65 -12.01 4.75 2.51
C PRO A 65 -10.66 4.77 3.23
N VAL A 66 -10.03 3.60 3.35
CA VAL A 66 -8.72 3.54 3.97
C VAL A 66 -7.69 4.29 3.13
N LEU A 67 -7.72 4.06 1.82
CA LEU A 67 -6.79 4.72 0.91
C LEU A 67 -6.96 6.24 0.99
N GLU A 68 -8.20 6.69 0.97
CA GLU A 68 -8.49 8.10 1.03
C GLU A 68 -7.98 8.70 2.33
N PHE A 69 -8.19 8.00 3.43
CA PHE A 69 -7.71 8.46 4.72
C PHE A 69 -6.18 8.54 4.74
N LEU A 70 -5.51 7.51 4.25
CA LEU A 70 -4.06 7.46 4.28
C LEU A 70 -3.44 8.55 3.43
N LYS A 71 -4.02 8.79 2.27
CA LYS A 71 -3.46 9.81 1.39
C LYS A 71 -3.74 11.23 1.87
N GLY A 72 -4.61 11.37 2.85
CA GLY A 72 -4.87 12.65 3.46
C GLY A 72 -4.00 12.97 4.65
N LEU A 73 -3.14 12.04 5.06
CA LEU A 73 -2.27 12.28 6.20
C LEU A 73 -1.17 13.26 5.82
N GLU A 74 -0.59 13.89 6.82
CA GLU A 74 0.47 14.84 6.58
C GLU A 74 1.65 14.21 5.88
N HIS A 75 2.01 13.01 6.29
CA HIS A 75 3.07 12.25 5.65
C HIS A 75 2.50 10.92 5.20
N PRO A 76 1.84 10.91 4.04
CA PRO A 76 1.14 9.71 3.61
C PRO A 76 2.09 8.56 3.28
N PRO A 77 1.74 7.36 3.69
CA PRO A 77 2.54 6.21 3.32
C PRO A 77 2.28 5.85 1.87
N LYS A 78 3.14 5.01 1.30
CA LYS A 78 2.83 4.42 0.02
C LYS A 78 1.74 3.40 0.26
N VAL A 79 0.89 3.17 -0.72
CA VAL A 79 -0.22 2.22 -0.58
C VAL A 79 -0.29 1.28 -1.76
N ILE A 80 -0.33 0.00 -1.47
CA ILE A 80 -0.58 -1.03 -2.47
C ILE A 80 -1.93 -1.63 -2.15
N MET A 81 -2.83 -1.62 -3.12
CA MET A 81 -4.16 -2.17 -2.92
C MET A 81 -4.27 -3.52 -3.60
N ILE A 82 -4.86 -4.49 -2.91
CA ILE A 82 -5.03 -5.83 -3.42
C ILE A 82 -6.50 -6.11 -3.55
N THR A 83 -6.92 -6.72 -4.64
CA THR A 83 -8.32 -7.01 -4.85
C THR A 83 -8.55 -8.24 -5.71
N ALA A 84 -9.66 -8.90 -5.48
CA ALA A 84 -10.10 -9.98 -6.34
C ALA A 84 -10.98 -9.42 -7.46
N ASN A 85 -11.33 -8.15 -7.36
CA ASN A 85 -12.23 -7.54 -8.32
C ASN A 85 -11.53 -7.23 -9.62
N GLU A 86 -12.14 -7.60 -10.73
CA GLU A 86 -11.53 -7.39 -12.03
C GLU A 86 -11.97 -6.13 -12.75
N GLY A 87 -12.87 -5.40 -12.16
CA GLY A 87 -13.41 -4.22 -12.82
C GLY A 87 -12.38 -3.12 -12.99
N GLY A 88 -12.21 -2.65 -14.21
CA GLY A 88 -11.29 -1.56 -14.47
C GLY A 88 -11.70 -0.28 -13.78
N ARG A 89 -12.99 -0.16 -13.49
CA ARG A 89 -13.51 1.01 -12.83
C ARG A 89 -12.94 1.17 -11.42
N HIS A 90 -12.76 0.05 -10.72
CA HIS A 90 -12.20 0.09 -9.37
C HIS A 90 -10.75 0.50 -9.41
N LYS A 91 -10.02 0.01 -10.39
CA LYS A 91 -8.61 0.36 -10.52
C LYS A 91 -8.47 1.85 -10.82
N ALA A 92 -9.30 2.35 -11.73
CA ALA A 92 -9.24 3.76 -12.09
C ALA A 92 -9.56 4.64 -10.89
N TYR A 93 -10.51 4.23 -10.07
CA TYR A 93 -10.86 4.99 -8.89
C TYR A 93 -9.73 4.99 -7.86
N ALA A 94 -9.10 3.82 -7.68
CA ALA A 94 -7.97 3.73 -6.76
C ALA A 94 -6.83 4.63 -7.23
N GLU A 95 -6.59 4.65 -8.52
CA GLU A 95 -5.54 5.50 -9.07
C GLU A 95 -5.86 6.97 -8.87
N MET A 96 -7.11 7.31 -9.01
CA MET A 96 -7.53 8.67 -8.79
C MET A 96 -7.33 9.09 -7.35
N LEU A 97 -7.47 8.17 -6.41
CA LEU A 97 -7.25 8.44 -5.01
C LEU A 97 -5.78 8.41 -4.61
N GLY A 98 -4.90 8.06 -5.53
CA GLY A 98 -3.48 8.11 -5.26
C GLY A 98 -2.80 6.81 -4.88
N VAL A 99 -3.42 5.67 -5.20
CA VAL A 99 -2.81 4.38 -4.90
C VAL A 99 -1.48 4.27 -5.64
N ASP A 100 -0.47 3.67 -5.00
CA ASP A 100 0.84 3.57 -5.60
C ASP A 100 1.00 2.30 -6.42
N ASP A 101 0.26 1.26 -6.09
CA ASP A 101 0.23 0.06 -6.89
C ASP A 101 -1.08 -0.67 -6.62
N TYR A 102 -1.46 -1.55 -7.54
CA TYR A 102 -2.75 -2.20 -7.48
C TYR A 102 -2.57 -3.62 -8.01
N LEU A 103 -2.75 -4.61 -7.15
CA LEU A 103 -2.56 -6.00 -7.52
C LEU A 103 -3.85 -6.75 -7.50
N ARG A 104 -4.06 -7.58 -8.51
CA ARG A 104 -5.27 -8.36 -8.60
C ARG A 104 -4.98 -9.81 -8.22
N LYS A 105 -5.81 -10.37 -7.36
CA LYS A 105 -5.68 -11.76 -6.95
C LYS A 105 -6.17 -12.64 -8.08
N PRO A 106 -5.56 -13.78 -8.26
CA PRO A 106 -4.37 -14.27 -7.57
C PRO A 106 -3.11 -13.69 -8.18
N PHE A 107 -2.07 -13.56 -7.38
CA PHE A 107 -0.80 -13.07 -7.89
C PHE A 107 0.32 -13.89 -7.25
N ALA A 108 1.46 -13.94 -7.92
CA ALA A 108 2.60 -14.64 -7.37
C ALA A 108 3.24 -13.78 -6.29
N MET A 109 3.84 -14.43 -5.30
CA MET A 109 4.48 -13.68 -4.23
C MET A 109 5.62 -12.81 -4.76
N GLU A 110 6.27 -13.25 -5.83
CA GLU A 110 7.32 -12.45 -6.45
C GLU A 110 6.78 -11.12 -6.95
N VAL A 111 5.56 -11.14 -7.47
CA VAL A 111 4.94 -9.92 -7.98
C VAL A 111 4.69 -8.95 -6.82
N LEU A 112 4.23 -9.48 -5.68
CA LEU A 112 4.00 -8.66 -4.52
C LEU A 112 5.32 -8.07 -4.03
N LEU A 113 6.36 -8.88 -3.92
CA LEU A 113 7.63 -8.40 -3.42
C LEU A 113 8.23 -7.35 -4.35
N GLU A 114 8.05 -7.51 -5.64
CA GLU A 114 8.53 -6.52 -6.59
C GLU A 114 7.78 -5.20 -6.43
N ALA A 115 6.48 -5.28 -6.20
CA ALA A 115 5.69 -4.07 -5.99
C ALA A 115 6.11 -3.36 -4.71
N VAL A 116 6.38 -4.13 -3.66
CA VAL A 116 6.83 -3.57 -2.39
C VAL A 116 8.17 -2.88 -2.57
N GLU A 117 9.10 -3.55 -3.23
CA GLU A 117 10.41 -3.00 -3.45
C GLU A 117 10.35 -1.72 -4.27
N ARG A 118 9.53 -1.75 -5.31
CA ARG A 118 9.35 -0.59 -6.17
C ARG A 118 8.78 0.60 -5.39
N SER A 119 7.81 0.34 -4.53
CA SER A 119 7.20 1.38 -3.73
C SER A 119 8.19 1.96 -2.72
N MET A 120 9.02 1.13 -2.13
CA MET A 120 9.99 1.60 -1.16
C MET A 120 11.07 2.44 -1.82
N LYS A 121 11.51 2.04 -3.00
CA LYS A 121 12.50 2.81 -3.73
C LYS A 121 11.95 4.14 -4.17
N SER A 122 10.73 4.12 -4.63
CA SER A 122 10.09 5.33 -5.09
C SER A 122 10.00 6.34 -3.96
N SER A 123 9.73 5.84 -2.75
CA SER A 123 9.65 6.71 -1.59
C SER A 123 10.98 7.43 -1.36
N GLY A 124 12.08 6.67 -1.44
CA GLY A 124 13.38 7.26 -1.23
C GLY A 124 13.74 8.23 -2.34
N ALA A 125 13.45 7.82 -3.56
CA ALA A 125 13.74 8.68 -4.69
C ALA A 125 12.96 9.98 -4.62
N THR A 126 11.74 9.88 -4.15
CA THR A 126 10.90 11.04 -4.05
C THR A 126 11.51 12.07 -3.13
N GLU A 127 12.03 11.63 -2.05
CA GLU A 127 12.63 12.53 -1.12
C GLU A 127 13.83 13.25 -1.70
N GLU A 128 14.66 12.51 -2.38
CA GLU A 128 15.84 13.08 -2.96
C GLU A 128 15.57 14.07 -4.03
N LYS A 129 14.57 13.81 -4.80
CA LYS A 129 14.29 14.69 -5.90
C LYS A 129 13.03 15.46 -5.73
N SER A 130 12.74 15.82 -4.53
CA SER A 130 11.45 16.38 -4.26
C SER A 130 10.96 17.34 -5.33
N GLY A 131 11.75 18.23 -5.76
CA GLY A 131 11.32 19.16 -6.77
C GLY A 131 10.97 18.53 -8.08
N SER A 132 11.89 17.86 -8.65
CA SER A 132 11.64 17.29 -9.95
C SER A 132 10.66 16.14 -9.85
N ASP A 133 10.61 15.52 -8.71
CA ASP A 133 9.68 14.44 -8.54
C ASP A 133 8.25 14.92 -8.52
N LYS A 134 8.04 16.07 -7.96
CA LYS A 134 6.74 16.61 -7.94
C LYS A 134 6.31 16.91 -9.31
N LEU A 135 7.17 17.46 -10.06
CA LEU A 135 6.88 17.77 -11.41
C LEU A 135 6.57 16.52 -12.16
N ARG A 136 7.41 15.55 -12.02
CA ARG A 136 7.23 14.31 -12.68
C ARG A 136 5.93 13.70 -12.27
N ARG A 137 5.59 13.81 -11.02
CA ARG A 137 4.39 13.27 -10.54
C ARG A 137 3.21 14.02 -11.08
N ALA A 138 3.32 15.28 -11.15
CA ALA A 138 2.28 16.07 -11.70
C ALA A 138 2.11 15.71 -13.13
N ILE A 139 3.19 15.48 -13.80
CA ILE A 139 3.15 15.09 -15.13
C ILE A 139 2.76 13.71 -15.25
N ARG A 140 3.34 12.90 -14.44
CA ARG A 140 3.06 11.57 -14.47
C ARG A 140 1.72 11.36 -14.01
N LYS A 141 1.40 12.20 -13.13
CA LYS A 141 0.18 12.15 -12.68
C LYS A 141 -0.58 12.66 -13.67
N LYS A 142 0.07 13.03 -14.38
CA LYS A 142 -0.40 13.55 -15.36
C LYS A 142 0.28 12.96 -16.30
N SER A 143 0.88 12.47 -15.98
CA SER A 143 1.61 11.88 -16.52
C SER A 143 2.00 10.98 -15.90
N THR A 144 1.75 11.07 -15.39
CA THR A 144 2.27 10.76 -14.75
C THR A 144 2.17 10.45 -14.29
#